data_247d13bfd063d0709d1d72b889ad1848
#
_entry.id   247d13bfd063d0709d1d72b889ad1848
#
_cell.length_a   1.000
_cell.length_b   1.000
_cell.length_c   1.000
_cell.angle_alpha   90.00
_cell.angle_beta   90.00
_cell.angle_gamma   90.00
#
_symmetry.space_group_name_H-M   'P 1'
#
loop_
_entity.id
_entity.type
_entity.pdbx_description
1 polymer ?
#
loop_
_entity_poly.entity_id
_entity_poly.type
_entity_poly.pdbx_seq_one_letter_code
_entity_poly.pdbx_strand_id
1 'polypeptide(L)'
;AADRNGIGVSFEGTWSWLMIHSTPIPDQRLIEIWRNEFLGLLKKYRNHPSLLFWTVNNEMKFYDNDSNLERAKEKYRIISDVVKEMRRIDPTRPICFDSNYQAKGKDKKFGADFMSSIDDGDIDDMHGYYNWYDYSVFRFFNGEFQKQFKVADRPLISQEMSTGYPNNETGHPTRSYQLIHQNPYTLIGYESYDWADPASFLKVQAFITGELAETLRRSNDQASGIMHFALMTWFRQTYDYQNIEPYPTYYALKRALQPVLVSAELWGRNLYAGEKLPTRIYVVNDREDGTDLQPSLLRWEIQDESGKCLASGSEKIPAVKHYARYYAEPDIQLPANLPADKTKAKLVLKLTENGLPISANEYELLLTNKEWNVGQVDSNKKIVLLDKDNTKTVF
;
A
#
# COMPACT_ATOMS: atom_id res chain seq x y z
N ALA A 1 14.52 13.39 -17.35
CA ALA A 1 14.48 13.80 -15.93
C ALA A 1 14.75 12.60 -15.02
N ALA A 2 14.01 11.50 -15.17
CA ALA A 2 14.13 10.29 -14.32
C ALA A 2 15.57 9.75 -14.28
N ASP A 3 16.20 9.54 -15.45
CA ASP A 3 17.60 9.06 -15.54
C ASP A 3 18.59 9.89 -14.71
N ARG A 4 18.41 11.22 -14.69
CA ARG A 4 19.32 12.12 -13.96
C ARG A 4 19.11 12.09 -12.45
N ASN A 5 17.94 11.67 -12.01
CA ASN A 5 17.55 11.68 -10.60
C ASN A 5 17.46 10.28 -9.99
N GLY A 6 17.85 9.23 -10.74
CA GLY A 6 17.78 7.85 -10.25
C GLY A 6 16.35 7.35 -9.96
N ILE A 7 15.34 7.90 -10.67
CA ILE A 7 13.93 7.54 -10.44
C ILE A 7 13.56 6.39 -11.38
N GLY A 8 13.21 5.23 -10.81
CA GLY A 8 12.68 4.11 -11.58
C GLY A 8 11.30 4.43 -12.15
N VAL A 9 11.05 3.97 -13.38
CA VAL A 9 9.81 4.22 -14.13
C VAL A 9 9.22 2.91 -14.61
N SER A 10 7.95 2.67 -14.33
CA SER A 10 7.09 1.77 -15.10
C SER A 10 6.45 2.58 -16.23
N PHE A 11 6.56 2.11 -17.46
CA PHE A 11 5.95 2.80 -18.59
C PHE A 11 4.68 2.05 -19.00
N GLU A 12 3.54 2.69 -18.83
CA GLU A 12 2.23 2.12 -19.15
C GLU A 12 1.76 2.53 -20.54
N GLY A 13 1.01 1.61 -21.20
CA GLY A 13 0.44 1.82 -22.51
C GLY A 13 -0.55 2.97 -22.58
N THR A 14 -0.67 3.55 -23.78
CA THR A 14 -1.34 4.83 -24.02
C THR A 14 -2.86 4.78 -23.99
N TRP A 15 -3.47 3.60 -24.10
CA TRP A 15 -4.92 3.45 -24.25
C TRP A 15 -5.50 2.60 -23.11
N SER A 16 -5.65 3.21 -21.95
CA SER A 16 -6.33 2.60 -20.82
C SER A 16 -7.75 2.18 -21.19
N TRP A 17 -8.17 1.02 -20.68
CA TRP A 17 -9.54 0.49 -20.84
C TRP A 17 -10.01 0.19 -22.25
N LEU A 18 -9.14 0.13 -23.24
CA LEU A 18 -9.51 -0.14 -24.63
C LEU A 18 -10.39 -1.39 -24.81
N MET A 19 -10.13 -2.45 -24.05
CA MET A 19 -10.87 -3.72 -24.11
C MET A 19 -11.50 -4.09 -22.76
N ILE A 20 -11.92 -3.07 -22.01
CA ILE A 20 -12.40 -3.24 -20.63
C ILE A 20 -13.58 -4.21 -20.51
N HIS A 21 -13.57 -5.04 -19.48
CA HIS A 21 -14.67 -5.91 -19.07
C HIS A 21 -15.30 -6.69 -20.26
N SER A 22 -16.63 -6.66 -20.37
CA SER A 22 -17.41 -7.32 -21.39
C SER A 22 -17.65 -6.47 -22.67
N THR A 23 -16.91 -5.38 -22.86
CA THR A 23 -17.03 -4.58 -24.08
C THR A 23 -16.69 -5.40 -25.33
N PRO A 24 -17.25 -5.07 -26.50
CA PRO A 24 -16.85 -5.68 -27.76
C PRO A 24 -15.34 -5.53 -28.00
N ILE A 25 -14.79 -6.42 -28.81
CA ILE A 25 -13.43 -6.26 -29.35
C ILE A 25 -13.45 -5.01 -30.24
N PRO A 26 -12.51 -4.07 -30.08
CA PRO A 26 -12.38 -2.92 -30.97
C PRO A 26 -12.17 -3.33 -32.42
N ASP A 27 -12.49 -2.44 -33.34
CA ASP A 27 -12.20 -2.71 -34.76
C ASP A 27 -10.68 -2.84 -35.00
N GLN A 28 -10.32 -3.55 -36.04
CA GLN A 28 -8.93 -3.89 -36.37
C GLN A 28 -8.06 -2.64 -36.54
N ARG A 29 -8.61 -1.58 -37.12
CA ARG A 29 -7.87 -0.31 -37.32
C ARG A 29 -7.52 0.35 -35.99
N LEU A 30 -8.41 0.32 -35.02
CA LEU A 30 -8.19 0.89 -33.70
C LEU A 30 -7.10 0.09 -32.95
N ILE A 31 -7.15 -1.23 -33.04
CA ILE A 31 -6.11 -2.10 -32.46
C ILE A 31 -4.75 -1.82 -33.09
N GLU A 32 -4.69 -1.66 -34.41
CA GLU A 32 -3.44 -1.35 -35.12
C GLU A 32 -2.86 0.02 -34.73
N ILE A 33 -3.71 1.04 -34.56
CA ILE A 33 -3.29 2.36 -34.09
C ILE A 33 -2.66 2.24 -32.69
N TRP A 34 -3.38 1.64 -31.74
CA TRP A 34 -2.88 1.42 -30.38
C TRP A 34 -1.54 0.68 -30.37
N ARG A 35 -1.47 -0.46 -31.07
CA ARG A 35 -0.26 -1.26 -31.18
C ARG A 35 0.92 -0.45 -31.73
N ASN A 36 0.72 0.25 -32.85
CA ASN A 36 1.78 1.00 -33.51
C ASN A 36 2.26 2.18 -32.66
N GLU A 37 1.35 2.90 -32.00
CA GLU A 37 1.72 3.98 -31.06
C GLU A 37 2.53 3.45 -29.90
N PHE A 38 2.06 2.40 -29.24
CA PHE A 38 2.76 1.85 -28.08
C PHE A 38 4.14 1.28 -28.43
N LEU A 39 4.24 0.50 -29.52
CA LEU A 39 5.52 -0.02 -29.98
C LEU A 39 6.45 1.10 -30.48
N GLY A 40 5.92 2.19 -30.99
CA GLY A 40 6.67 3.39 -31.33
C GLY A 40 7.29 4.05 -30.10
N LEU A 41 6.51 4.19 -29.02
CA LEU A 41 6.98 4.70 -27.72
C LEU A 41 8.04 3.78 -27.11
N LEU A 42 7.82 2.45 -27.18
CA LEU A 42 8.78 1.47 -26.71
C LEU A 42 10.15 1.62 -27.43
N LYS A 43 10.15 1.70 -28.75
CA LYS A 43 11.39 1.94 -29.54
C LYS A 43 12.08 3.24 -29.13
N LYS A 44 11.30 4.29 -28.85
CA LYS A 44 11.81 5.61 -28.47
C LYS A 44 12.47 5.60 -27.09
N TYR A 45 11.88 4.91 -26.11
CA TYR A 45 12.26 5.03 -24.70
C TYR A 45 13.07 3.83 -24.15
N ARG A 46 13.16 2.70 -24.86
CA ARG A 46 13.83 1.49 -24.36
C ARG A 46 15.29 1.66 -23.91
N ASN A 47 15.97 2.71 -24.36
CA ASN A 47 17.37 2.96 -24.00
C ASN A 47 17.53 3.83 -22.74
N HIS A 48 16.44 4.20 -22.07
CA HIS A 48 16.51 4.95 -20.81
C HIS A 48 16.81 4.00 -19.64
N PRO A 49 17.89 4.22 -18.88
CA PRO A 49 18.25 3.35 -17.76
C PRO A 49 17.25 3.42 -16.60
N SER A 50 16.51 4.51 -16.47
CA SER A 50 15.44 4.64 -15.49
C SER A 50 14.22 3.74 -15.76
N LEU A 51 14.03 3.28 -16.99
CA LEU A 51 12.92 2.42 -17.32
C LEU A 51 13.15 1.01 -16.78
N LEU A 52 12.34 0.59 -15.81
CA LEU A 52 12.47 -0.69 -15.12
C LEU A 52 11.69 -1.80 -15.83
N PHE A 53 10.45 -1.53 -16.22
CA PHE A 53 9.57 -2.49 -16.89
C PHE A 53 8.48 -1.78 -17.69
N TRP A 54 7.80 -2.56 -18.54
CA TRP A 54 6.70 -2.10 -19.37
C TRP A 54 5.39 -2.65 -18.82
N THR A 55 4.34 -1.83 -18.84
CA THR A 55 2.95 -2.26 -18.58
C THR A 55 2.14 -2.02 -19.84
N VAL A 56 1.48 -3.05 -20.36
CA VAL A 56 0.86 -2.96 -21.70
C VAL A 56 -0.35 -2.04 -21.70
N ASN A 57 -1.21 -2.20 -20.71
CA ASN A 57 -2.44 -1.39 -20.54
C ASN A 57 -2.82 -1.24 -19.07
N ASN A 58 -3.93 -0.53 -18.82
CA ASN A 58 -4.47 -0.31 -17.48
C ASN A 58 -5.88 -0.88 -17.31
N GLU A 59 -6.05 -1.72 -16.28
CA GLU A 59 -7.33 -2.18 -15.71
C GLU A 59 -8.36 -2.70 -16.73
N MET A 60 -7.94 -3.44 -17.72
CA MET A 60 -8.87 -3.98 -18.70
C MET A 60 -9.86 -4.99 -18.11
N LYS A 61 -9.43 -5.78 -17.11
CA LYS A 61 -10.28 -6.67 -16.30
C LYS A 61 -11.22 -7.59 -17.08
N PHE A 62 -11.03 -7.76 -18.38
CA PHE A 62 -11.84 -8.70 -19.19
C PHE A 62 -11.63 -10.15 -18.76
N TYR A 63 -10.43 -10.44 -18.24
CA TYR A 63 -10.07 -11.74 -17.71
C TYR A 63 -10.86 -12.11 -16.45
N ASP A 64 -11.45 -11.14 -15.74
CA ASP A 64 -12.28 -11.37 -14.55
C ASP A 64 -13.77 -11.16 -14.85
N ASN A 65 -14.12 -10.12 -15.57
CA ASN A 65 -15.46 -9.58 -15.66
C ASN A 65 -16.13 -9.76 -17.05
N ASP A 66 -15.55 -10.52 -17.99
CA ASP A 66 -16.22 -10.92 -19.22
C ASP A 66 -16.87 -12.29 -19.07
N SER A 67 -18.20 -12.33 -19.25
CA SER A 67 -18.97 -13.59 -19.25
C SER A 67 -18.82 -14.40 -20.53
N ASN A 68 -18.37 -13.78 -21.63
CA ASN A 68 -18.11 -14.46 -22.90
C ASN A 68 -16.65 -14.91 -22.94
N LEU A 69 -16.42 -16.18 -22.68
CA LEU A 69 -15.08 -16.75 -22.55
C LEU A 69 -14.27 -16.68 -23.85
N GLU A 70 -14.91 -16.87 -25.00
CA GLU A 70 -14.22 -16.82 -26.31
C GLU A 70 -13.81 -15.38 -26.66
N ARG A 71 -14.65 -14.40 -26.35
CA ARG A 71 -14.28 -12.98 -26.50
C ARG A 71 -13.12 -12.62 -25.58
N ALA A 72 -13.13 -13.09 -24.33
CA ALA A 72 -12.02 -12.86 -23.41
C ALA A 72 -10.73 -13.51 -23.93
N LYS A 73 -10.77 -14.74 -24.43
CA LYS A 73 -9.61 -15.40 -25.03
C LYS A 73 -9.06 -14.64 -26.25
N GLU A 74 -9.95 -14.08 -27.07
CA GLU A 74 -9.52 -13.29 -28.22
C GLU A 74 -8.80 -12.00 -27.79
N LYS A 75 -9.31 -11.31 -26.77
CA LYS A 75 -8.61 -10.16 -26.16
C LYS A 75 -7.23 -10.54 -25.62
N TYR A 76 -7.12 -11.69 -24.97
CA TYR A 76 -5.83 -12.24 -24.54
C TYR A 76 -4.86 -12.42 -25.72
N ARG A 77 -5.30 -12.99 -26.83
CA ARG A 77 -4.47 -13.20 -28.02
C ARG A 77 -3.94 -11.88 -28.57
N ILE A 78 -4.84 -10.89 -28.72
CA ILE A 78 -4.50 -9.55 -29.23
C ILE A 78 -3.39 -8.93 -28.37
N ILE A 79 -3.52 -8.95 -27.05
CA ILE A 79 -2.53 -8.36 -26.15
C ILE A 79 -1.25 -9.19 -26.12
N SER A 80 -1.35 -10.51 -26.04
CA SER A 80 -0.21 -11.43 -26.07
C SER A 80 0.65 -11.24 -27.33
N ASP A 81 0.04 -10.98 -28.48
CA ASP A 81 0.78 -10.71 -29.71
C ASP A 81 1.58 -9.40 -29.63
N VAL A 82 1.02 -8.38 -28.98
CA VAL A 82 1.76 -7.14 -28.69
C VAL A 82 2.92 -7.42 -27.73
N VAL A 83 2.69 -8.20 -26.66
CA VAL A 83 3.76 -8.61 -25.72
C VAL A 83 4.89 -9.31 -26.42
N LYS A 84 4.59 -10.27 -27.31
CA LYS A 84 5.59 -10.99 -28.12
C LYS A 84 6.41 -10.04 -29.02
N GLU A 85 5.79 -9.01 -29.56
CA GLU A 85 6.51 -7.98 -30.33
C GLU A 85 7.36 -7.08 -29.44
N MET A 86 6.85 -6.70 -28.29
CA MET A 86 7.62 -5.93 -27.30
C MET A 86 8.91 -6.66 -26.95
N ARG A 87 8.85 -7.97 -26.70
CA ARG A 87 10.03 -8.79 -26.40
C ARG A 87 11.06 -8.82 -27.54
N ARG A 88 10.62 -8.74 -28.81
CA ARG A 88 11.54 -8.64 -29.95
C ARG A 88 12.24 -7.29 -30.02
N ILE A 89 11.57 -6.23 -29.59
CA ILE A 89 12.10 -4.85 -29.63
C ILE A 89 12.95 -4.57 -28.38
N ASP A 90 12.50 -4.99 -27.20
CA ASP A 90 13.22 -4.87 -25.93
C ASP A 90 13.19 -6.20 -25.18
N PRO A 91 14.18 -7.07 -25.37
CA PRO A 91 14.28 -8.35 -24.68
C PRO A 91 14.85 -8.21 -23.26
N THR A 92 15.17 -7.01 -22.80
CA THR A 92 15.95 -6.78 -21.58
C THR A 92 15.08 -6.45 -20.37
N ARG A 93 13.83 -6.05 -20.57
CA ARG A 93 12.93 -5.63 -19.49
C ARG A 93 11.74 -6.54 -19.33
N PRO A 94 11.33 -6.79 -18.08
CA PRO A 94 10.11 -7.53 -17.81
C PRO A 94 8.88 -6.73 -18.26
N ILE A 95 7.78 -7.45 -18.47
CA ILE A 95 6.52 -6.91 -18.97
C ILE A 95 5.41 -7.27 -17.97
N CYS A 96 4.62 -6.29 -17.57
CA CYS A 96 3.33 -6.46 -16.93
C CYS A 96 2.24 -6.50 -18.02
N PHE A 97 1.45 -7.56 -18.04
CA PHE A 97 0.43 -7.79 -19.09
C PHE A 97 -0.66 -6.71 -19.08
N ASP A 98 -1.10 -6.35 -17.89
CA ASP A 98 -2.08 -5.30 -17.66
C ASP A 98 -1.93 -4.82 -16.21
N SER A 99 -2.05 -3.54 -15.97
CA SER A 99 -2.12 -2.99 -14.63
C SER A 99 -3.36 -3.56 -13.92
N ASN A 100 -3.16 -4.11 -12.71
CA ASN A 100 -4.14 -4.91 -11.96
C ASN A 100 -4.41 -6.33 -12.52
N TYR A 101 -3.43 -6.95 -13.19
CA TYR A 101 -3.51 -8.34 -13.65
C TYR A 101 -2.74 -9.28 -12.73
N GLN A 102 -3.35 -10.41 -12.39
CA GLN A 102 -2.71 -11.52 -11.69
C GLN A 102 -2.96 -12.82 -12.46
N ALA A 103 -1.88 -13.55 -12.74
CA ALA A 103 -1.93 -14.81 -13.50
C ALA A 103 -2.60 -15.96 -12.73
N LYS A 104 -2.60 -15.90 -11.40
CA LYS A 104 -3.10 -16.98 -10.55
C LYS A 104 -4.55 -17.34 -10.83
N GLY A 105 -4.78 -18.64 -11.10
CA GLY A 105 -6.12 -19.17 -11.33
C GLY A 105 -6.68 -18.92 -12.73
N LYS A 106 -5.95 -18.25 -13.60
CA LYS A 106 -6.40 -18.02 -14.99
C LYS A 106 -6.39 -19.32 -15.81
N ASP A 107 -5.48 -20.23 -15.52
CA ASP A 107 -5.44 -21.58 -16.07
C ASP A 107 -6.72 -22.38 -15.79
N LYS A 108 -7.27 -22.24 -14.59
CA LYS A 108 -8.55 -22.88 -14.23
C LYS A 108 -9.73 -22.27 -14.96
N LYS A 109 -9.70 -20.97 -15.21
CA LYS A 109 -10.80 -20.25 -15.89
C LYS A 109 -10.77 -20.43 -17.40
N PHE A 110 -9.61 -20.33 -18.03
CA PHE A 110 -9.45 -20.30 -19.48
C PHE A 110 -8.92 -21.59 -20.07
N GLY A 111 -8.43 -22.52 -19.25
CA GLY A 111 -7.79 -23.75 -19.63
C GLY A 111 -6.26 -23.64 -19.67
N ALA A 112 -5.56 -24.64 -19.16
CA ALA A 112 -4.10 -24.65 -19.08
C ALA A 112 -3.44 -24.55 -20.48
N ASP A 113 -3.98 -25.30 -21.46
CA ASP A 113 -3.47 -25.27 -22.85
C ASP A 113 -3.58 -23.89 -23.49
N PHE A 114 -4.68 -23.20 -23.22
CA PHE A 114 -4.86 -21.83 -23.70
C PHE A 114 -3.85 -20.89 -23.03
N MET A 115 -3.74 -20.91 -21.70
CA MET A 115 -2.82 -20.04 -20.99
C MET A 115 -1.35 -20.30 -21.36
N SER A 116 -0.98 -21.53 -21.63
CA SER A 116 0.37 -21.85 -22.10
C SER A 116 0.66 -21.40 -23.55
N SER A 117 -0.37 -21.12 -24.34
CA SER A 117 -0.25 -20.65 -25.74
C SER A 117 -0.04 -19.14 -25.87
N ILE A 118 -0.28 -18.39 -24.80
CA ILE A 118 -0.18 -16.92 -24.77
C ILE A 118 1.05 -16.48 -23.97
N ASP A 119 1.45 -15.24 -24.20
CA ASP A 119 2.42 -14.53 -23.37
C ASP A 119 1.68 -13.50 -22.52
N ASP A 120 1.50 -13.79 -21.24
CA ASP A 120 0.80 -12.93 -20.28
C ASP A 120 1.75 -12.13 -19.39
N GLY A 121 2.98 -11.92 -19.86
CA GLY A 121 4.00 -11.11 -19.20
C GLY A 121 4.76 -11.84 -18.09
N ASP A 122 5.51 -11.06 -17.33
CA ASP A 122 6.44 -11.54 -16.29
C ASP A 122 6.05 -11.07 -14.89
N ILE A 123 5.31 -9.97 -14.80
CA ILE A 123 4.97 -9.28 -13.55
C ILE A 123 3.46 -9.32 -13.35
N ASP A 124 3.05 -9.69 -12.15
CA ASP A 124 1.68 -9.53 -11.68
C ASP A 124 1.52 -8.20 -10.95
N ASP A 125 0.37 -7.56 -11.11
CA ASP A 125 0.05 -6.28 -10.49
C ASP A 125 -1.28 -6.31 -9.76
N MET A 126 -1.36 -5.57 -8.67
CA MET A 126 -2.58 -5.41 -7.89
C MET A 126 -2.82 -3.97 -7.50
N HIS A 127 -4.01 -3.47 -7.80
CA HIS A 127 -4.47 -2.17 -7.34
C HIS A 127 -5.14 -2.28 -5.98
N GLY A 128 -4.69 -1.46 -5.02
CA GLY A 128 -5.19 -1.41 -3.68
C GLY A 128 -5.75 -0.03 -3.31
N TYR A 129 -7.07 0.12 -3.38
CA TYR A 129 -7.76 1.35 -3.00
C TYR A 129 -8.55 1.11 -1.72
N TYR A 130 -8.03 1.59 -0.59
CA TYR A 130 -8.60 1.34 0.72
C TYR A 130 -9.15 2.62 1.34
N ASN A 131 -10.38 2.54 1.83
CA ASN A 131 -11.09 3.68 2.36
C ASN A 131 -10.95 3.82 3.87
N TRP A 132 -10.57 2.75 4.57
CA TRP A 132 -10.56 2.75 6.01
C TRP A 132 -9.51 1.81 6.60
N TYR A 133 -8.99 2.21 7.75
CA TYR A 133 -8.18 1.37 8.62
C TYR A 133 -9.08 0.32 9.26
N ASP A 134 -9.26 -0.80 8.65
CA ASP A 134 -10.03 -1.91 9.18
C ASP A 134 -9.19 -3.19 9.31
N TYR A 135 -9.72 -4.10 10.09
CA TYR A 135 -9.10 -5.40 10.31
C TYR A 135 -8.87 -6.20 9.03
N SER A 136 -9.76 -6.08 8.06
CA SER A 136 -9.68 -6.82 6.81
C SER A 136 -8.45 -6.44 5.99
N VAL A 137 -8.07 -5.16 5.97
CA VAL A 137 -6.87 -4.67 5.31
C VAL A 137 -5.62 -5.31 5.89
N PHE A 138 -5.48 -5.33 7.23
CA PHE A 138 -4.33 -5.93 7.88
C PHE A 138 -4.28 -7.44 7.69
N ARG A 139 -5.40 -8.12 7.82
CA ARG A 139 -5.50 -9.56 7.58
C ARG A 139 -5.15 -9.90 6.15
N PHE A 140 -5.63 -9.12 5.22
CA PHE A 140 -5.39 -9.30 3.80
C PHE A 140 -3.90 -9.21 3.45
N PHE A 141 -3.20 -8.22 4.01
CA PHE A 141 -1.78 -8.03 3.77
C PHE A 141 -0.87 -8.88 4.67
N ASN A 142 -1.30 -9.29 5.84
CA ASN A 142 -0.49 -10.05 6.79
C ASN A 142 -0.62 -11.57 6.66
N GLY A 143 -0.77 -12.11 5.46
CA GLY A 143 -0.63 -13.55 5.23
C GLY A 143 -1.64 -14.19 4.29
N GLU A 144 -2.77 -13.56 4.03
CA GLU A 144 -3.76 -14.09 3.09
C GLU A 144 -3.53 -13.58 1.66
N PHE A 145 -2.89 -12.45 1.52
CA PHE A 145 -2.66 -11.78 0.25
C PHE A 145 -1.89 -12.65 -0.75
N GLN A 146 -0.77 -13.22 -0.33
CA GLN A 146 0.01 -14.13 -1.16
C GLN A 146 -0.76 -15.33 -1.62
N LYS A 147 -1.49 -15.95 -0.70
CA LYS A 147 -2.24 -17.16 -1.01
C LYS A 147 -3.28 -16.93 -2.08
N GLN A 148 -3.79 -15.69 -2.18
CA GLN A 148 -4.82 -15.34 -3.16
C GLN A 148 -4.25 -14.94 -4.53
N PHE A 149 -3.14 -14.20 -4.59
CA PHE A 149 -2.72 -13.52 -5.82
C PHE A 149 -1.37 -13.95 -6.36
N LYS A 150 -0.41 -14.31 -5.49
CA LYS A 150 0.95 -14.60 -5.94
C LYS A 150 1.06 -15.97 -6.63
N VAL A 151 1.73 -15.98 -7.77
CA VAL A 151 2.27 -17.18 -8.42
C VAL A 151 3.75 -17.28 -8.05
N ALA A 152 4.24 -18.52 -7.80
CA ALA A 152 5.66 -18.74 -7.63
C ALA A 152 6.42 -18.21 -8.86
N ASP A 153 7.60 -17.64 -8.65
CA ASP A 153 8.49 -17.12 -9.69
C ASP A 153 7.97 -15.89 -10.47
N ARG A 154 6.84 -15.32 -10.10
CA ARG A 154 6.38 -14.02 -10.63
C ARG A 154 6.40 -12.97 -9.52
N PRO A 155 7.11 -11.83 -9.70
CA PRO A 155 6.98 -10.71 -8.77
C PRO A 155 5.56 -10.16 -8.80
N LEU A 156 5.02 -9.86 -7.63
CA LEU A 156 3.75 -9.15 -7.47
C LEU A 156 4.05 -7.73 -7.00
N ILE A 157 3.56 -6.75 -7.73
CA ILE A 157 3.69 -5.34 -7.40
C ILE A 157 2.32 -4.71 -7.15
N SER A 158 2.30 -3.51 -6.57
CA SER A 158 1.13 -2.65 -6.55
C SER A 158 1.48 -1.35 -7.28
N GLN A 159 1.02 -1.20 -8.51
CA GLN A 159 1.23 0.01 -9.30
C GLN A 159 0.27 1.14 -8.90
N GLU A 160 -0.84 0.79 -8.27
CA GLU A 160 -1.77 1.77 -7.75
C GLU A 160 -2.22 1.38 -6.34
N MET A 161 -1.87 2.19 -5.36
CA MET A 161 -2.49 2.14 -4.04
C MET A 161 -2.79 3.56 -3.57
N SER A 162 -3.97 3.77 -3.04
CA SER A 162 -4.35 5.08 -2.53
C SER A 162 -5.51 4.99 -1.54
N THR A 163 -5.67 6.03 -0.73
CA THR A 163 -6.70 6.14 0.29
C THR A 163 -7.42 7.48 0.27
N GLY A 164 -7.33 8.23 -0.80
CA GLY A 164 -8.01 9.50 -0.96
C GLY A 164 -7.27 10.47 -1.87
N TYR A 165 -8.03 11.42 -2.38
CA TYR A 165 -7.52 12.41 -3.33
C TYR A 165 -7.80 13.82 -2.82
N PRO A 166 -6.80 14.54 -2.33
CA PRO A 166 -6.93 15.94 -1.99
C PRO A 166 -7.01 16.82 -3.24
N ASN A 167 -7.76 17.91 -3.13
CA ASN A 167 -7.73 18.96 -4.12
C ASN A 167 -6.33 19.61 -4.15
N ASN A 168 -5.81 19.84 -5.34
CA ASN A 168 -4.45 20.35 -5.54
C ASN A 168 -4.19 21.74 -4.91
N GLU A 169 -5.22 22.56 -4.78
CA GLU A 169 -5.07 23.93 -4.26
C GLU A 169 -5.43 24.02 -2.77
N THR A 170 -6.51 23.34 -2.37
CA THR A 170 -7.11 23.53 -1.06
C THR A 170 -6.81 22.41 -0.07
N GLY A 171 -6.46 21.21 -0.55
CA GLY A 171 -6.28 20.02 0.27
C GLY A 171 -7.56 19.32 0.68
N HIS A 172 -8.74 19.87 0.37
CA HIS A 172 -10.01 19.23 0.65
C HIS A 172 -10.21 17.98 -0.20
N PRO A 173 -11.00 17.00 0.26
CA PRO A 173 -11.29 15.81 -0.54
C PRO A 173 -12.01 16.17 -1.83
N THR A 174 -11.63 15.56 -2.94
CA THR A 174 -12.29 15.79 -4.23
C THR A 174 -13.57 14.97 -4.33
N ARG A 175 -14.67 15.62 -4.73
CA ARG A 175 -15.97 14.95 -4.87
C ARG A 175 -16.05 13.96 -6.02
N SER A 176 -15.20 14.13 -7.03
CA SER A 176 -15.16 13.25 -8.20
C SER A 176 -14.88 11.78 -7.86
N TYR A 177 -14.23 11.50 -6.74
CA TYR A 177 -13.88 10.15 -6.31
C TYR A 177 -14.84 9.54 -5.28
N GLN A 178 -15.87 10.26 -4.84
CA GLN A 178 -16.86 9.77 -3.88
C GLN A 178 -17.63 8.55 -4.37
N LEU A 179 -17.82 8.43 -5.69
CA LEU A 179 -18.60 7.38 -6.31
C LEU A 179 -17.80 6.10 -6.57
N ILE A 180 -16.47 6.13 -6.36
CA ILE A 180 -15.59 5.00 -6.58
C ILE A 180 -15.16 4.42 -5.23
N HIS A 181 -13.90 4.03 -5.08
CA HIS A 181 -13.40 3.34 -3.91
C HIS A 181 -13.00 4.25 -2.74
N GLN A 182 -13.02 5.58 -2.96
CA GLN A 182 -12.40 6.52 -2.03
C GLN A 182 -13.35 7.61 -1.64
N ASN A 183 -14.46 7.18 -1.11
CA ASN A 183 -15.44 8.08 -0.53
C ASN A 183 -14.87 8.71 0.74
N PRO A 184 -14.54 10.01 0.74
CA PRO A 184 -13.95 10.67 1.90
C PRO A 184 -14.76 10.50 3.18
N TYR A 185 -16.07 10.44 3.07
CA TYR A 185 -16.92 10.30 4.23
C TYR A 185 -16.73 8.97 4.99
N THR A 186 -16.24 7.92 4.30
CA THR A 186 -15.90 6.65 4.96
C THR A 186 -14.63 6.74 5.78
N LEU A 187 -13.79 7.74 5.51
CA LEU A 187 -12.55 7.99 6.25
C LEU A 187 -12.79 8.79 7.53
N ILE A 188 -13.55 9.89 7.45
CA ILE A 188 -13.72 10.84 8.53
C ILE A 188 -15.19 11.26 8.77
N GLY A 189 -16.14 10.51 8.20
CA GLY A 189 -17.56 10.84 8.35
C GLY A 189 -18.00 12.02 7.49
N TYR A 190 -19.13 12.60 7.84
CA TYR A 190 -19.72 13.72 7.09
C TYR A 190 -18.91 15.02 7.19
N GLU A 191 -18.05 15.16 8.18
CA GLU A 191 -17.12 16.27 8.36
C GLU A 191 -16.13 16.39 7.20
N SER A 192 -15.93 15.32 6.42
CA SER A 192 -15.15 15.36 5.19
C SER A 192 -15.66 16.38 4.17
N TYR A 193 -16.90 16.78 4.28
CA TYR A 193 -17.54 17.80 3.46
C TYR A 193 -17.49 19.21 4.08
N ASP A 194 -16.96 19.33 5.28
CA ASP A 194 -16.62 20.63 5.82
C ASP A 194 -15.41 21.20 5.09
N TRP A 195 -15.65 22.20 4.28
CA TRP A 195 -14.64 22.84 3.47
C TRP A 195 -13.82 23.88 4.24
N ALA A 196 -14.08 24.05 5.53
CA ALA A 196 -13.34 25.00 6.36
C ALA A 196 -11.94 24.47 6.73
N ASP A 197 -11.80 23.17 6.99
CA ASP A 197 -10.53 22.59 7.41
C ASP A 197 -10.29 21.19 6.80
N PRO A 198 -9.33 21.06 5.85
CA PRO A 198 -8.95 19.78 5.27
C PRO A 198 -8.03 18.93 6.17
N ALA A 199 -7.56 19.46 7.32
CA ALA A 199 -6.48 18.82 8.09
C ALA A 199 -6.83 17.40 8.54
N SER A 200 -8.05 17.17 8.99
CA SER A 200 -8.52 15.85 9.42
C SER A 200 -8.46 14.82 8.29
N PHE A 201 -8.93 15.19 7.10
CA PHE A 201 -8.86 14.34 5.91
C PHE A 201 -7.40 14.03 5.52
N LEU A 202 -6.56 15.04 5.44
CA LEU A 202 -5.14 14.89 5.07
C LEU A 202 -4.37 14.05 6.09
N LYS A 203 -4.67 14.19 7.38
CA LYS A 203 -4.07 13.38 8.45
C LYS A 203 -4.45 11.89 8.32
N VAL A 204 -5.74 11.59 8.10
CA VAL A 204 -6.21 10.21 7.95
C VAL A 204 -5.70 9.60 6.66
N GLN A 205 -5.67 10.34 5.56
CA GLN A 205 -5.07 9.89 4.30
C GLN A 205 -3.60 9.49 4.51
N ALA A 206 -2.81 10.35 5.13
CA ALA A 206 -1.40 10.10 5.42
C ALA A 206 -1.21 8.86 6.30
N PHE A 207 -2.02 8.73 7.33
CA PHE A 207 -1.99 7.59 8.25
C PHE A 207 -2.25 6.27 7.52
N ILE A 208 -3.36 6.15 6.78
CA ILE A 208 -3.71 4.90 6.09
C ILE A 208 -2.70 4.59 4.99
N THR A 209 -2.26 5.58 4.22
CA THR A 209 -1.26 5.40 3.17
C THR A 209 0.07 4.89 3.71
N GLY A 210 0.55 5.47 4.81
CA GLY A 210 1.76 5.02 5.48
C GLY A 210 1.64 3.58 5.99
N GLU A 211 0.54 3.25 6.67
CA GLU A 211 0.28 1.90 7.17
C GLU A 211 0.21 0.85 6.04
N LEU A 212 -0.44 1.17 4.93
CA LEU A 212 -0.50 0.28 3.77
C LEU A 212 0.88 0.03 3.17
N ALA A 213 1.67 1.08 2.98
CA ALA A 213 3.03 0.96 2.44
C ALA A 213 3.93 0.14 3.37
N GLU A 214 3.88 0.38 4.67
CA GLU A 214 4.64 -0.41 5.65
C GLU A 214 4.17 -1.87 5.69
N THR A 215 2.86 -2.11 5.63
CA THR A 215 2.29 -3.47 5.63
C THR A 215 2.74 -4.26 4.41
N LEU A 216 2.72 -3.67 3.23
CA LEU A 216 3.22 -4.31 2.01
C LEU A 216 4.71 -4.64 2.13
N ARG A 217 5.52 -3.74 2.71
CA ARG A 217 6.95 -3.98 2.93
C ARG A 217 7.22 -5.03 4.01
N ARG A 218 6.42 -5.11 5.06
CA ARG A 218 6.49 -6.21 6.05
C ARG A 218 6.18 -7.56 5.41
N SER A 219 5.33 -7.58 4.39
CA SER A 219 4.83 -8.78 3.71
C SER A 219 5.60 -9.08 2.41
N ASN A 220 6.91 -9.00 2.41
CA ASN A 220 7.74 -8.93 1.21
C ASN A 220 7.76 -10.12 0.28
N ASP A 221 7.56 -11.30 0.80
CA ASP A 221 7.45 -12.46 -0.08
C ASP A 221 6.29 -12.31 -1.07
N GLN A 222 5.56 -11.23 -0.95
CA GLN A 222 4.28 -11.01 -1.54
C GLN A 222 4.27 -9.80 -2.45
N ALA A 223 4.84 -8.69 -2.02
CA ALA A 223 4.88 -7.46 -2.78
C ALA A 223 6.34 -7.07 -3.05
N SER A 224 6.72 -7.10 -4.32
CA SER A 224 8.06 -6.75 -4.79
C SER A 224 8.21 -5.25 -5.09
N GLY A 225 7.11 -4.50 -5.16
CA GLY A 225 7.12 -3.07 -5.44
C GLY A 225 5.82 -2.40 -5.06
N ILE A 226 5.90 -1.11 -4.73
CA ILE A 226 4.77 -0.29 -4.30
C ILE A 226 4.87 1.05 -4.99
N MET A 227 3.78 1.48 -5.64
CA MET A 227 3.61 2.82 -6.20
C MET A 227 2.30 3.41 -5.70
N HIS A 228 2.39 4.59 -5.11
CA HIS A 228 1.20 5.29 -4.64
C HIS A 228 0.54 6.07 -5.78
N PHE A 229 -0.75 5.91 -5.95
CA PHE A 229 -1.53 6.68 -6.92
C PHE A 229 -2.11 7.94 -6.24
N ALA A 230 -1.66 9.12 -6.58
CA ALA A 230 -0.67 9.46 -7.57
C ALA A 230 0.18 10.64 -7.08
N LEU A 231 1.26 10.96 -7.77
CA LEU A 231 2.16 12.06 -7.41
C LEU A 231 1.42 13.37 -7.09
N MET A 232 0.40 13.72 -7.86
CA MET A 232 -0.42 14.92 -7.63
C MET A 232 -1.17 14.92 -6.30
N THR A 233 -1.33 13.76 -5.65
CA THR A 233 -1.96 13.65 -4.32
C THR A 233 -0.96 13.82 -3.17
N TRP A 234 0.33 13.94 -3.47
CA TRP A 234 1.39 14.14 -2.48
C TRP A 234 1.65 15.60 -2.19
N PHE A 235 1.27 16.48 -3.13
CA PHE A 235 1.64 17.88 -3.09
C PHE A 235 0.45 18.78 -3.38
N ARG A 236 0.47 19.92 -2.70
CA ARG A 236 -0.33 21.09 -3.03
C ARG A 236 0.37 21.87 -4.13
N GLN A 237 -0.40 22.49 -5.00
CA GLN A 237 0.10 23.34 -6.09
C GLN A 237 1.10 22.62 -7.03
N THR A 238 0.78 21.40 -7.41
CA THR A 238 1.63 20.51 -8.21
C THR A 238 2.03 21.13 -9.56
N TYR A 239 1.23 22.06 -10.09
CA TYR A 239 1.50 22.74 -11.35
C TYR A 239 2.32 24.03 -11.21
N ASP A 240 2.59 24.47 -9.98
CA ASP A 240 3.45 25.60 -9.65
C ASP A 240 4.69 25.12 -8.89
N TYR A 241 5.74 24.80 -9.64
CA TYR A 241 6.97 24.25 -9.06
C TYR A 241 7.70 25.20 -8.09
N GLN A 242 7.37 26.51 -8.08
CA GLN A 242 7.95 27.48 -7.15
C GLN A 242 7.24 27.48 -5.79
N ASN A 243 5.95 27.08 -5.77
CA ASN A 243 5.12 27.09 -4.60
C ASN A 243 4.59 25.69 -4.23
N ILE A 244 5.21 24.64 -4.76
CA ILE A 244 4.83 23.27 -4.45
C ILE A 244 5.05 22.96 -2.97
N GLU A 245 4.02 22.47 -2.28
CA GLU A 245 4.05 22.14 -0.86
C GLU A 245 3.68 20.66 -0.65
N PRO A 246 4.48 19.88 0.11
CA PRO A 246 4.14 18.48 0.38
C PRO A 246 2.97 18.36 1.36
N TYR A 247 2.01 17.50 1.03
CA TYR A 247 0.99 17.06 1.96
C TYR A 247 1.54 16.06 3.00
N PRO A 248 0.84 15.84 4.14
CA PRO A 248 1.24 14.86 5.14
C PRO A 248 1.51 13.46 4.57
N THR A 249 0.80 13.05 3.51
CA THR A 249 0.99 11.78 2.79
C THR A 249 2.40 11.62 2.23
N TYR A 250 3.03 12.69 1.73
CA TYR A 250 4.42 12.66 1.29
C TYR A 250 5.38 12.22 2.40
N TYR A 251 5.21 12.77 3.60
CA TYR A 251 6.07 12.43 4.73
C TYR A 251 5.81 11.03 5.26
N ALA A 252 4.56 10.58 5.23
CA ALA A 252 4.20 9.21 5.57
C ALA A 252 4.85 8.20 4.61
N LEU A 253 4.77 8.44 3.30
CA LEU A 253 5.43 7.60 2.29
C LEU A 253 6.96 7.66 2.41
N LYS A 254 7.54 8.85 2.59
CA LYS A 254 8.99 9.00 2.80
C LYS A 254 9.48 8.16 3.98
N ARG A 255 8.69 8.08 5.05
CA ARG A 255 8.98 7.25 6.23
C ARG A 255 8.84 5.76 5.92
N ALA A 256 7.72 5.38 5.30
CA ALA A 256 7.43 3.98 4.97
C ALA A 256 8.38 3.40 3.91
N LEU A 257 8.96 4.24 3.05
CA LEU A 257 9.84 3.84 1.94
C LEU A 257 11.33 4.06 2.22
N GLN A 258 11.74 4.22 3.49
CA GLN A 258 13.16 4.24 3.85
C GLN A 258 13.86 2.96 3.36
N PRO A 259 15.10 3.01 2.84
CA PRO A 259 15.83 1.82 2.38
C PRO A 259 15.94 0.74 3.45
N VAL A 260 16.29 1.11 4.67
CA VAL A 260 16.11 0.25 5.85
C VAL A 260 14.89 0.78 6.60
N LEU A 261 13.89 -0.07 6.82
CA LEU A 261 12.67 0.31 7.52
C LEU A 261 12.56 -0.44 8.85
N VAL A 262 12.39 0.30 9.93
CA VAL A 262 11.87 -0.25 11.20
C VAL A 262 10.38 0.02 11.28
N SER A 263 9.55 -1.03 11.44
CA SER A 263 8.09 -0.93 11.36
C SER A 263 7.39 -1.77 12.41
N ALA A 264 6.48 -1.15 13.17
CA ALA A 264 5.65 -1.86 14.14
C ALA A 264 4.33 -2.35 13.51
N GLU A 265 3.99 -3.60 13.74
CA GLU A 265 2.67 -4.15 13.41
C GLU A 265 1.73 -3.88 14.58
N LEU A 266 0.87 -2.89 14.46
CA LEU A 266 -0.06 -2.46 15.50
C LEU A 266 -1.51 -2.74 15.07
N TRP A 267 -2.17 -3.69 15.72
CA TRP A 267 -3.57 -4.03 15.50
C TRP A 267 -4.54 -3.14 16.26
N GLY A 268 -4.05 -2.43 17.27
CA GLY A 268 -4.80 -1.46 18.06
C GLY A 268 -3.85 -0.38 18.58
N ARG A 269 -4.39 0.82 18.73
CA ARG A 269 -3.64 1.99 19.21
C ARG A 269 -4.26 2.66 20.41
N ASN A 270 -5.43 2.17 20.83
CA ASN A 270 -6.11 2.56 22.07
C ASN A 270 -5.88 1.45 23.10
N LEU A 271 -5.17 1.74 24.16
CA LEU A 271 -4.61 0.75 25.08
C LEU A 271 -4.81 1.19 26.53
N TYR A 272 -4.89 0.24 27.44
CA TYR A 272 -4.95 0.51 28.87
C TYR A 272 -3.57 0.61 29.49
N ALA A 273 -3.45 1.49 30.49
CA ALA A 273 -2.27 1.60 31.31
C ALA A 273 -1.91 0.28 31.97
N GLY A 274 -0.61 -0.01 32.05
CA GLY A 274 -0.07 -1.23 32.67
C GLY A 274 -0.27 -2.51 31.88
N GLU A 275 -0.84 -2.45 30.66
CA GLU A 275 -0.94 -3.62 29.78
C GLU A 275 0.31 -3.78 28.92
N LYS A 276 0.49 -4.98 28.37
CA LYS A 276 1.51 -5.23 27.37
C LYS A 276 1.00 -4.74 26.00
N LEU A 277 1.85 -4.01 25.26
CA LEU A 277 1.58 -3.67 23.88
C LEU A 277 1.85 -4.90 22.99
N PRO A 278 0.82 -5.56 22.42
CA PRO A 278 1.02 -6.68 21.53
C PRO A 278 1.50 -6.16 20.17
N THR A 279 2.79 -6.32 19.87
CA THR A 279 3.37 -5.85 18.62
C THR A 279 4.52 -6.74 18.17
N ARG A 280 4.69 -6.84 16.86
CA ARG A 280 5.92 -7.24 16.21
C ARG A 280 6.58 -6.01 15.64
N ILE A 281 7.88 -5.90 15.82
CA ILE A 281 8.67 -4.83 15.20
C ILE A 281 9.53 -5.46 14.11
N TYR A 282 9.24 -5.10 12.88
CA TYR A 282 9.95 -5.58 11.70
C TYR A 282 11.14 -4.68 11.39
N VAL A 283 12.20 -5.31 10.90
CA VAL A 283 13.32 -4.65 10.24
C VAL A 283 13.38 -5.16 8.82
N VAL A 284 13.20 -4.26 7.87
CA VAL A 284 13.21 -4.52 6.43
C VAL A 284 14.51 -4.00 5.85
N ASN A 285 15.26 -4.80 5.12
CA ASN A 285 16.50 -4.39 4.47
C ASN A 285 16.36 -4.37 2.94
N ASP A 286 16.03 -3.19 2.41
CA ASP A 286 15.95 -2.92 0.96
C ASP A 286 17.02 -1.88 0.58
N ARG A 287 18.25 -1.98 1.11
CA ARG A 287 19.35 -1.06 0.82
C ARG A 287 19.63 -0.97 -0.67
N GLU A 288 19.81 0.25 -1.16
CA GLU A 288 20.07 0.53 -2.58
C GLU A 288 21.42 -0.03 -3.06
N ASP A 289 22.38 -0.16 -2.16
CA ASP A 289 23.71 -0.72 -2.43
C ASP A 289 23.76 -2.26 -2.43
N GLY A 290 22.63 -2.92 -2.16
CA GLY A 290 22.54 -4.39 -2.16
C GLY A 290 23.22 -5.06 -0.96
N THR A 291 23.60 -4.31 0.09
CA THR A 291 24.34 -4.86 1.22
C THR A 291 23.45 -5.46 2.29
N ASP A 292 23.96 -6.45 3.00
CA ASP A 292 23.36 -7.00 4.20
C ASP A 292 23.41 -5.98 5.35
N LEU A 293 22.33 -5.87 6.12
CA LEU A 293 22.32 -5.16 7.37
C LEU A 293 23.13 -5.95 8.39
N GLN A 294 24.10 -5.31 9.03
CA GLN A 294 24.88 -5.91 10.11
C GLN A 294 24.07 -5.97 11.41
N PRO A 295 24.50 -6.77 12.41
CA PRO A 295 23.84 -6.79 13.71
C PRO A 295 23.63 -5.38 14.23
N SER A 296 22.40 -5.07 14.63
CA SER A 296 21.96 -3.72 14.95
C SER A 296 21.21 -3.68 16.28
N LEU A 297 21.00 -2.48 16.80
CA LEU A 297 20.27 -2.25 18.04
C LEU A 297 18.99 -1.47 17.75
N LEU A 298 17.86 -2.11 18.01
CA LEU A 298 16.56 -1.46 18.05
C LEU A 298 16.34 -0.89 19.45
N ARG A 299 16.03 0.40 19.52
CA ARG A 299 15.51 1.06 20.72
C ARG A 299 14.06 1.47 20.51
N TRP A 300 13.25 1.30 21.55
CA TRP A 300 11.87 1.77 21.55
C TRP A 300 11.60 2.62 22.80
N GLU A 301 10.76 3.61 22.63
CA GLU A 301 10.31 4.49 23.70
C GLU A 301 8.82 4.75 23.56
N ILE A 302 8.10 4.75 24.67
CA ILE A 302 6.76 5.33 24.78
C ILE A 302 6.95 6.76 25.32
N GLN A 303 6.57 7.74 24.52
CA GLN A 303 6.68 9.16 24.86
C GLN A 303 5.30 9.80 24.95
N ASP A 304 5.09 10.73 25.89
CA ASP A 304 3.90 11.57 25.92
C ASP A 304 3.94 12.71 24.86
N GLU A 305 2.90 13.54 24.80
CA GLU A 305 2.86 14.69 23.86
C GLU A 305 3.97 15.71 24.08
N SER A 306 4.56 15.79 25.27
CA SER A 306 5.70 16.67 25.56
C SER A 306 7.05 16.07 25.12
N GLY A 307 7.06 14.81 24.70
CA GLY A 307 8.28 14.05 24.39
C GLY A 307 8.94 13.42 25.61
N LYS A 308 8.30 13.46 26.79
CA LYS A 308 8.79 12.79 27.98
C LYS A 308 8.66 11.28 27.83
N CYS A 309 9.77 10.56 28.06
CA CYS A 309 9.78 9.11 28.04
C CYS A 309 8.99 8.55 29.25
N LEU A 310 8.01 7.72 28.97
CA LEU A 310 7.17 7.02 29.95
C LEU A 310 7.62 5.56 30.14
N ALA A 311 8.14 4.93 29.10
CA ALA A 311 8.72 3.59 29.13
C ALA A 311 9.71 3.44 27.98
N SER A 312 10.72 2.59 28.12
CA SER A 312 11.71 2.35 27.08
C SER A 312 12.34 0.97 27.19
N GLY A 313 12.93 0.52 26.10
CA GLY A 313 13.71 -0.71 26.06
C GLY A 313 14.50 -0.85 24.78
N SER A 314 15.16 -1.99 24.63
CA SER A 314 15.96 -2.27 23.45
C SER A 314 16.00 -3.76 23.13
N GLU A 315 16.16 -4.06 21.82
CA GLU A 315 16.31 -5.42 21.29
C GLU A 315 17.54 -5.50 20.38
N LYS A 316 18.25 -6.62 20.46
CA LYS A 316 19.34 -6.92 19.52
C LYS A 316 18.74 -7.53 18.26
N ILE A 317 19.00 -6.91 17.13
CA ILE A 317 18.58 -7.39 15.83
C ILE A 317 19.78 -8.11 15.18
N PRO A 318 19.64 -9.36 14.74
CA PRO A 318 20.70 -10.07 14.01
C PRO A 318 20.98 -9.41 12.66
N ALA A 319 21.99 -9.90 11.95
CA ALA A 319 22.20 -9.50 10.56
C ALA A 319 20.97 -9.84 9.71
N VAL A 320 20.54 -8.91 8.86
CA VAL A 320 19.39 -9.09 7.97
C VAL A 320 19.89 -9.00 6.52
N LYS A 321 19.70 -10.06 5.77
CA LYS A 321 20.10 -10.14 4.36
C LYS A 321 19.41 -9.05 3.53
N HIS A 322 20.08 -8.64 2.44
CA HIS A 322 19.45 -7.77 1.46
C HIS A 322 18.15 -8.42 0.92
N TYR A 323 17.09 -7.63 0.77
CA TYR A 323 15.72 -8.03 0.46
C TYR A 323 15.07 -8.98 1.48
N ALA A 324 15.65 -9.14 2.66
CA ALA A 324 15.06 -9.94 3.73
C ALA A 324 14.41 -9.08 4.81
N ARG A 325 13.69 -9.75 5.68
CA ARG A 325 13.04 -9.19 6.87
C ARG A 325 13.38 -10.02 8.08
N TYR A 326 13.42 -9.32 9.19
CA TYR A 326 13.46 -9.90 10.52
C TYR A 326 12.39 -9.24 11.37
N TYR A 327 11.80 -9.93 12.31
CA TYR A 327 10.97 -9.30 13.33
C TYR A 327 11.37 -9.74 14.73
N ALA A 328 11.22 -8.80 15.66
CA ALA A 328 11.32 -9.03 17.09
C ALA A 328 9.94 -8.88 17.73
N GLU A 329 9.70 -9.58 18.83
CA GLU A 329 8.49 -9.47 19.67
C GLU A 329 8.90 -8.91 21.05
N PRO A 330 9.24 -7.61 21.15
CA PRO A 330 9.71 -7.04 22.38
C PRO A 330 8.63 -7.04 23.46
N ASP A 331 9.03 -7.23 24.71
CA ASP A 331 8.12 -7.13 25.85
C ASP A 331 7.93 -5.66 26.24
N ILE A 332 7.06 -4.98 25.51
CA ILE A 332 6.75 -3.57 25.76
C ILE A 332 5.65 -3.47 26.79
N GLN A 333 6.04 -3.16 28.03
CA GLN A 333 5.10 -2.85 29.10
C GLN A 333 4.69 -1.38 29.03
N LEU A 334 3.39 -1.13 28.93
CA LEU A 334 2.86 0.23 28.99
C LEU A 334 2.96 0.80 30.41
N PRO A 335 3.15 2.12 30.56
CA PRO A 335 3.24 2.73 31.87
C PRO A 335 1.96 2.48 32.68
N ALA A 336 2.12 2.04 33.93
CA ALA A 336 0.99 1.81 34.83
C ALA A 336 0.37 3.12 35.34
N ASN A 337 1.20 4.18 35.45
CA ASN A 337 0.78 5.50 35.89
C ASN A 337 0.86 6.46 34.70
N LEU A 338 -0.28 7.02 34.30
CA LEU A 338 -0.37 7.99 33.22
C LEU A 338 -0.37 9.43 33.80
N PRO A 339 0.15 10.42 33.05
CA PRO A 339 0.07 11.83 33.44
C PRO A 339 -1.38 12.34 33.56
N ALA A 340 -2.31 11.74 32.83
CA ALA A 340 -3.74 12.03 32.86
C ALA A 340 -4.52 10.75 32.57
N ASP A 341 -5.82 10.71 32.89
CA ASP A 341 -6.69 9.55 32.67
C ASP A 341 -6.74 9.12 31.20
N LYS A 342 -6.54 10.08 30.30
CA LYS A 342 -6.41 9.91 28.87
C LYS A 342 -5.14 10.62 28.41
N THR A 343 -4.17 9.87 27.98
CA THR A 343 -2.85 10.38 27.59
C THR A 343 -2.58 10.02 26.12
N LYS A 344 -2.39 11.03 25.29
CA LYS A 344 -1.84 10.81 23.96
C LYS A 344 -0.36 10.52 24.09
N ALA A 345 0.08 9.48 23.42
CA ALA A 345 1.45 9.01 23.45
C ALA A 345 1.94 8.62 22.06
N LYS A 346 3.23 8.33 21.96
CA LYS A 346 3.84 7.79 20.74
C LYS A 346 4.74 6.61 21.10
N LEU A 347 4.66 5.54 20.29
CA LEU A 347 5.74 4.55 20.22
C LEU A 347 6.78 5.09 19.23
N VAL A 348 7.98 5.37 19.71
CA VAL A 348 9.11 5.83 18.90
C VAL A 348 10.11 4.69 18.75
N LEU A 349 10.49 4.38 17.52
CA LEU A 349 11.44 3.33 17.17
C LEU A 349 12.70 3.96 16.57
N LYS A 350 13.88 3.49 16.99
CA LYS A 350 15.18 3.91 16.45
C LYS A 350 16.05 2.67 16.25
N LEU A 351 16.52 2.47 15.03
CA LEU A 351 17.44 1.40 14.67
C LEU A 351 18.84 1.98 14.43
N THR A 352 19.84 1.40 15.07
CA THR A 352 21.25 1.81 14.92
C THR A 352 22.11 0.63 14.50
N GLU A 353 23.01 0.84 13.55
CA GLU A 353 24.04 -0.10 13.12
C GLU A 353 25.41 0.52 13.41
N ASN A 354 26.28 -0.21 14.08
CA ASN A 354 27.61 0.30 14.48
C ASN A 354 27.54 1.66 15.21
N GLY A 355 26.46 1.88 15.99
CA GLY A 355 26.25 3.13 16.72
C GLY A 355 25.67 4.28 15.89
N LEU A 356 25.50 4.12 14.58
CA LEU A 356 24.93 5.14 13.68
C LEU A 356 23.44 4.90 13.46
N PRO A 357 22.59 5.93 13.50
CA PRO A 357 21.18 5.81 13.22
C PRO A 357 20.97 5.50 11.72
N ILE A 358 20.18 4.47 11.43
CA ILE A 358 19.91 4.02 10.04
C ILE A 358 18.44 4.02 9.68
N SER A 359 17.54 3.95 10.69
CA SER A 359 16.09 4.02 10.48
C SER A 359 15.41 4.49 11.75
N ALA A 360 14.31 5.21 11.58
CA ALA A 360 13.43 5.63 12.67
C ALA A 360 11.98 5.65 12.22
N ASN A 361 11.06 5.36 13.14
CA ASN A 361 9.63 5.45 12.91
C ASN A 361 8.89 5.85 14.19
N GLU A 362 7.66 6.32 14.06
CA GLU A 362 6.80 6.68 15.18
C GLU A 362 5.33 6.37 14.92
N TYR A 363 4.62 6.00 15.98
CA TYR A 363 3.21 5.61 15.92
C TYR A 363 2.44 6.27 17.05
N GLU A 364 1.36 6.99 16.69
CA GLU A 364 0.46 7.58 17.69
C GLU A 364 -0.29 6.48 18.45
N LEU A 365 -0.38 6.64 19.77
CA LEU A 365 -1.10 5.79 20.70
C LEU A 365 -2.02 6.64 21.57
N LEU A 366 -3.10 6.04 22.03
CA LEU A 366 -3.94 6.60 23.08
C LEU A 366 -3.92 5.66 24.28
N LEU A 367 -3.43 6.14 25.41
CA LEU A 367 -3.40 5.40 26.65
C LEU A 367 -4.47 5.90 27.59
N THR A 368 -5.18 4.99 28.25
CA THR A 368 -6.23 5.32 29.24
C THR A 368 -6.08 4.47 30.49
N ASN A 369 -6.51 4.99 31.63
CA ASN A 369 -6.64 4.18 32.83
C ASN A 369 -7.75 3.14 32.72
N LYS A 370 -7.66 2.04 33.48
CA LYS A 370 -8.66 0.94 33.40
C LYS A 370 -10.05 1.36 33.89
N GLU A 371 -10.10 2.36 34.74
CA GLU A 371 -11.36 2.93 35.26
C GLU A 371 -12.26 3.49 34.15
N TRP A 372 -11.69 3.84 33.01
CA TRP A 372 -12.46 4.23 31.82
C TRP A 372 -13.34 3.11 31.27
N ASN A 373 -13.05 1.86 31.61
CA ASN A 373 -13.85 0.70 31.21
C ASN A 373 -15.08 0.49 32.11
N VAL A 374 -15.17 1.18 33.22
CA VAL A 374 -16.32 1.11 34.12
C VAL A 374 -17.34 2.16 33.70
N GLY A 375 -18.06 1.86 32.61
CA GLY A 375 -19.20 2.66 32.21
C GLY A 375 -20.27 2.63 33.35
N GLN A 376 -20.61 3.76 33.93
CA GLN A 376 -21.81 3.84 34.71
C GLN A 376 -23.01 3.70 33.76
N VAL A 377 -23.62 2.52 33.79
CA VAL A 377 -24.87 2.29 33.09
C VAL A 377 -25.91 3.20 33.77
N ASP A 378 -26.42 4.19 33.06
CA ASP A 378 -27.53 4.97 33.49
C ASP A 378 -28.69 3.99 33.75
N SER A 379 -29.04 3.80 35.04
CA SER A 379 -30.07 2.88 35.49
C SER A 379 -31.46 3.16 34.89
N ASN A 380 -31.63 4.33 34.27
CA ASN A 380 -32.87 4.75 33.58
C ASN A 380 -32.87 4.34 32.09
N LYS A 381 -31.77 3.81 31.53
CA LYS A 381 -31.73 3.37 30.14
C LYS A 381 -31.99 1.86 30.06
N LYS A 382 -33.01 1.52 29.30
CA LYS A 382 -33.33 0.12 28.99
C LYS A 382 -32.44 -0.33 27.82
N ILE A 383 -31.45 -1.20 28.10
CA ILE A 383 -30.62 -1.82 27.06
C ILE A 383 -31.34 -3.09 26.60
N VAL A 384 -31.67 -3.18 25.32
CA VAL A 384 -32.26 -4.38 24.72
C VAL A 384 -31.14 -5.03 23.88
N LEU A 385 -30.72 -6.22 24.29
CA LEU A 385 -29.80 -7.05 23.53
C LEU A 385 -30.60 -7.89 22.54
N LEU A 386 -30.36 -7.68 21.25
CA LEU A 386 -30.86 -8.58 20.19
C LEU A 386 -29.77 -9.61 19.89
N ASP A 387 -29.81 -10.71 20.63
CA ASP A 387 -28.91 -11.84 20.38
C ASP A 387 -29.61 -12.85 19.46
N LYS A 388 -29.32 -12.75 18.17
CA LYS A 388 -29.92 -13.61 17.14
C LYS A 388 -29.37 -15.05 17.14
N ASP A 389 -28.20 -15.27 17.72
CA ASP A 389 -27.45 -16.51 17.61
C ASP A 389 -27.12 -17.15 18.96
N ASN A 390 -27.72 -16.69 20.05
CA ASN A 390 -27.44 -17.14 21.43
C ASN A 390 -25.93 -17.07 21.80
N THR A 391 -25.18 -16.19 21.16
CA THR A 391 -23.80 -15.89 21.52
C THR A 391 -23.81 -14.95 22.71
N LYS A 392 -23.46 -15.45 23.89
CA LYS A 392 -23.35 -14.64 25.10
C LYS A 392 -22.29 -13.56 24.88
N THR A 393 -22.72 -12.37 24.52
CA THR A 393 -21.88 -11.19 24.55
C THR A 393 -21.83 -10.69 26.00
N VAL A 394 -20.71 -10.85 26.65
CA VAL A 394 -20.44 -10.25 27.95
C VAL A 394 -19.91 -8.85 27.67
N PHE A 395 -20.66 -7.82 28.09
CA PHE A 395 -20.21 -6.44 28.11
C PHE A 395 -19.48 -6.16 29.42
#